data_0ebdc7a87a6c04a6a8a22e8244631e6d
#
_entry.id   0ebdc7a87a6c04a6a8a22e8244631e6d
#
_cell.length_a   1.000
_cell.length_b   1.000
_cell.length_c   1.000
_cell.angle_alpha   90.00
_cell.angle_beta   90.00
_cell.angle_gamma   90.00
#
_symmetry.space_group_name_H-M   'P 1'
#
loop_
_entity.id
_entity.type
_entity.pdbx_description
1 polymer ?
#
loop_
_entity_poly.entity_id
_entity_poly.type
_entity_poly.pdbx_seq_one_letter_code
_entity_poly.pdbx_strand_id
1 'polypeptide(L)'
;MKNLIFICTIFFGVNATNAQELESILLASDDANQLLENYLNPVMKGLMTSMNNGWYTTAKTHKKFGFDITIGASASFTPDKDQMFQFVADQYNYISVSDGSSSIPTILSKDETETEINVSVPYDGNKFKVGSFKMPGGIAKDLPANATPAPFVQVGLGLPLKTTVKLRFVPKTNFASDVEANLIGVGLQHDLTQYLGIVGKLPFSVSLFGAYTSASVEYAIKNDALTDRVSVINGSAQFKLNTWTVQALGSLDFKIVTVYGGLGYNGGTSSFDIKGDYSLSYDIQDSGQNNLSILDETIKDPINLDFKTSGTRATVGARLNLAFFKIFADYTVQEYNTATVGVAFSFR
;
A
#
# COMPACT_ATOMS: atom_id res chain seq x y z
N MET A 1 -8.33 -14.82 3.96
CA MET A 1 -7.85 -14.30 5.26
C MET A 1 -6.34 -14.46 5.44
N LYS A 2 -5.72 -15.61 5.10
CA LYS A 2 -4.25 -15.80 5.20
C LYS A 2 -3.45 -14.76 4.39
N ASN A 3 -3.93 -14.32 3.22
CA ASN A 3 -3.19 -13.41 2.33
C ASN A 3 -3.26 -11.92 2.74
N LEU A 4 -4.25 -11.49 3.53
CA LEU A 4 -4.29 -10.14 4.11
C LEU A 4 -3.33 -10.04 5.30
N ILE A 5 -3.24 -11.11 6.09
CA ILE A 5 -2.25 -11.29 7.15
C ILE A 5 -0.84 -11.32 6.53
N PHE A 6 -0.68 -11.88 5.31
CA PHE A 6 0.58 -11.96 4.59
C PHE A 6 1.15 -10.58 4.22
N ILE A 7 0.32 -9.61 3.81
CA ILE A 7 0.79 -8.22 3.58
C ILE A 7 1.23 -7.58 4.90
N CYS A 8 0.52 -7.80 6.00
CA CYS A 8 0.95 -7.35 7.32
C CYS A 8 2.22 -8.09 7.78
N THR A 9 2.36 -9.40 7.48
CA THR A 9 3.55 -10.20 7.85
C THR A 9 4.79 -9.82 7.04
N ILE A 10 4.65 -9.32 5.82
CA ILE A 10 5.75 -8.79 5.02
C ILE A 10 6.34 -7.52 5.67
N PHE A 11 5.49 -6.66 6.23
CA PHE A 11 5.95 -5.46 6.95
C PHE A 11 6.46 -5.77 8.37
N PHE A 12 6.06 -6.90 8.97
CA PHE A 12 6.29 -7.20 10.39
C PHE A 12 6.89 -8.58 10.65
N GLY A 13 7.28 -9.31 9.60
CA GLY A 13 7.92 -10.61 9.71
C GLY A 13 9.38 -10.53 10.18
N VAL A 14 9.66 -9.72 11.21
CA VAL A 14 10.97 -9.71 11.88
C VAL A 14 11.09 -10.99 12.69
N ASN A 15 11.61 -12.04 12.06
CA ASN A 15 12.11 -13.20 12.79
C ASN A 15 13.39 -12.80 13.54
N ALA A 16 13.64 -13.37 14.69
CA ALA A 16 14.76 -13.07 15.59
C ALA A 16 16.17 -13.19 14.97
N THR A 17 16.29 -13.70 13.75
CA THR A 17 17.54 -13.73 12.97
C THR A 17 17.96 -12.37 12.41
N ASN A 18 17.07 -11.37 12.40
CA ASN A 18 17.28 -10.08 11.75
C ASN A 18 17.55 -8.92 12.72
N ALA A 19 17.78 -9.20 13.99
CA ALA A 19 17.97 -8.12 14.97
C ALA A 19 19.33 -7.40 14.81
N GLN A 20 20.35 -8.08 14.29
CA GLN A 20 21.64 -7.46 13.89
C GLN A 20 21.48 -6.57 12.65
N GLU A 21 20.53 -6.92 11.76
CA GLU A 21 20.19 -6.12 10.60
C GLU A 21 19.48 -4.81 11.02
N LEU A 22 18.58 -4.87 12.01
CA LEU A 22 17.93 -3.68 12.56
C LEU A 22 18.94 -2.70 13.15
N GLU A 23 19.92 -3.18 13.93
CA GLU A 23 21.01 -2.36 14.45
C GLU A 23 21.73 -1.61 13.33
N SER A 24 22.11 -2.31 12.26
CA SER A 24 22.80 -1.72 11.11
C SER A 24 21.94 -0.70 10.35
N ILE A 25 20.64 -0.94 10.23
CA ILE A 25 19.68 0.00 9.63
C ILE A 25 19.54 1.27 10.48
N LEU A 26 19.47 1.11 11.80
CA LEU A 26 19.34 2.24 12.73
C LEU A 26 20.59 3.12 12.73
N LEU A 27 21.79 2.52 12.65
CA LEU A 27 23.06 3.26 12.56
C LEU A 27 23.18 4.12 11.29
N ALA A 28 22.48 3.76 10.23
CA ALA A 28 22.45 4.47 8.96
C ALA A 28 21.10 5.16 8.74
N SER A 29 20.40 5.63 9.78
CA SER A 29 18.98 6.02 9.73
C SER A 29 18.63 7.00 8.60
N ASP A 30 19.45 8.02 8.32
CA ASP A 30 19.18 8.98 7.22
C ASP A 30 19.25 8.31 5.86
N ASP A 31 20.32 7.54 5.59
CA ASP A 31 20.50 6.79 4.35
C ASP A 31 19.48 5.64 4.24
N ALA A 32 19.14 5.02 5.39
CA ALA A 32 18.15 3.95 5.45
C ALA A 32 16.75 4.45 5.07
N ASN A 33 16.36 5.66 5.47
CA ASN A 33 15.10 6.26 5.05
C ASN A 33 15.01 6.36 3.52
N GLN A 34 16.03 6.92 2.86
CA GLN A 34 16.06 7.03 1.41
C GLN A 34 16.07 5.68 0.69
N LEU A 35 16.84 4.71 1.22
CA LEU A 35 16.92 3.36 0.67
C LEU A 35 15.57 2.65 0.77
N LEU A 36 14.94 2.69 1.95
CA LEU A 36 13.64 2.08 2.20
C LEU A 36 12.51 2.77 1.43
N GLU A 37 12.57 4.09 1.26
CA GLU A 37 11.61 4.82 0.43
C GLU A 37 11.63 4.28 -1.01
N ASN A 38 12.81 4.16 -1.62
CA ASN A 38 12.96 3.61 -2.97
C ASN A 38 12.48 2.14 -3.05
N TYR A 39 12.81 1.33 -2.05
CA TYR A 39 12.44 -0.09 -2.00
C TYR A 39 10.93 -0.29 -1.85
N LEU A 40 10.26 0.48 -0.99
CA LEU A 40 8.83 0.35 -0.65
C LEU A 40 7.89 1.12 -1.59
N ASN A 41 8.40 2.12 -2.32
CA ASN A 41 7.58 3.00 -3.17
C ASN A 41 6.59 2.25 -4.09
N PRO A 42 6.97 1.15 -4.79
CA PRO A 42 6.04 0.43 -5.66
C PRO A 42 4.87 -0.20 -4.91
N VAL A 43 5.07 -0.79 -3.74
CA VAL A 43 3.98 -1.40 -2.98
C VAL A 43 3.04 -0.34 -2.42
N MET A 44 3.56 0.80 -1.99
CA MET A 44 2.75 1.93 -1.51
C MET A 44 1.88 2.50 -2.63
N LYS A 45 2.45 2.72 -3.82
CA LYS A 45 1.71 3.12 -5.02
C LYS A 45 0.68 2.07 -5.43
N GLY A 46 1.07 0.80 -5.42
CA GLY A 46 0.19 -0.33 -5.72
C GLY A 46 -1.03 -0.40 -4.78
N LEU A 47 -0.83 -0.22 -3.48
CA LEU A 47 -1.92 -0.17 -2.50
C LEU A 47 -2.84 1.04 -2.72
N MET A 48 -2.28 2.25 -2.90
CA MET A 48 -3.08 3.45 -3.15
C MET A 48 -3.92 3.32 -4.42
N THR A 49 -3.37 2.77 -5.49
CA THR A 49 -4.11 2.55 -6.74
C THR A 49 -5.16 1.46 -6.62
N SER A 50 -4.86 0.34 -5.98
CA SER A 50 -5.83 -0.74 -5.74
C SER A 50 -7.02 -0.29 -4.89
N MET A 51 -6.77 0.49 -3.82
CA MET A 51 -7.82 0.98 -2.92
C MET A 51 -8.80 1.95 -3.59
N ASN A 52 -8.37 2.65 -4.63
CA ASN A 52 -9.21 3.54 -5.43
C ASN A 52 -10.15 2.81 -6.42
N ASN A 53 -10.03 1.48 -6.55
CA ASN A 53 -10.81 0.67 -7.49
C ASN A 53 -11.99 -0.07 -6.83
N GLY A 54 -12.89 -0.65 -7.64
CA GLY A 54 -14.01 -1.46 -7.19
C GLY A 54 -15.17 -0.68 -6.55
N TRP A 55 -15.22 0.63 -6.73
CA TRP A 55 -16.27 1.46 -6.13
C TRP A 55 -17.61 1.38 -6.84
N TYR A 56 -17.65 1.07 -8.13
CA TYR A 56 -18.86 1.05 -8.95
C TYR A 56 -18.82 -0.09 -9.97
N THR A 57 -19.99 -0.51 -10.42
CA THR A 57 -20.19 -1.55 -11.42
C THR A 57 -21.25 -1.16 -12.46
N THR A 58 -21.70 0.10 -12.40
CA THR A 58 -22.66 0.74 -13.30
C THR A 58 -22.69 2.24 -13.01
N ALA A 59 -23.06 3.05 -13.99
CA ALA A 59 -23.38 4.46 -13.78
C ALA A 59 -24.80 4.69 -13.23
N LYS A 60 -25.66 3.66 -13.21
CA LYS A 60 -27.00 3.75 -12.67
C LYS A 60 -26.99 3.67 -11.15
N THR A 61 -27.63 4.63 -10.49
CA THR A 61 -27.79 4.67 -9.04
C THR A 61 -28.90 3.74 -8.54
N HIS A 62 -28.87 3.36 -7.29
CA HIS A 62 -29.96 2.64 -6.64
C HIS A 62 -31.24 3.49 -6.59
N LYS A 63 -32.38 2.83 -6.60
CA LYS A 63 -33.64 3.45 -6.22
C LYS A 63 -33.58 3.89 -4.75
N LYS A 64 -34.41 4.84 -4.36
CA LYS A 64 -34.53 5.28 -2.95
C LYS A 64 -34.71 4.08 -2.00
N PHE A 65 -33.82 3.96 -1.02
CA PHE A 65 -33.73 2.85 -0.05
C PHE A 65 -33.39 1.47 -0.65
N GLY A 66 -33.06 1.38 -1.96
CA GLY A 66 -32.43 0.18 -2.50
C GLY A 66 -30.99 0.11 -2.00
N PHE A 67 -30.48 -1.09 -1.77
CA PHE A 67 -29.13 -1.28 -1.27
C PHE A 67 -28.43 -2.47 -1.93
N ASP A 68 -27.11 -2.46 -1.85
CA ASP A 68 -26.28 -3.61 -2.21
C ASP A 68 -25.17 -3.84 -1.19
N ILE A 69 -24.73 -5.08 -1.13
CA ILE A 69 -23.52 -5.50 -0.44
C ILE A 69 -22.58 -6.07 -1.50
N THR A 70 -21.41 -5.50 -1.62
CA THR A 70 -20.39 -5.89 -2.60
C THR A 70 -19.15 -6.43 -1.90
N ILE A 71 -18.65 -7.58 -2.34
CA ILE A 71 -17.40 -8.19 -1.91
C ILE A 71 -16.53 -8.33 -3.14
N GLY A 72 -15.31 -7.85 -3.09
CA GLY A 72 -14.40 -7.90 -4.23
C GLY A 72 -12.95 -7.72 -3.83
N ALA A 73 -12.10 -7.79 -4.84
CA ALA A 73 -10.70 -7.48 -4.73
C ALA A 73 -10.22 -6.75 -5.98
N SER A 74 -9.38 -5.76 -5.78
CA SER A 74 -8.61 -5.07 -6.81
C SER A 74 -7.16 -5.48 -6.70
N ALA A 75 -6.46 -5.59 -7.82
CA ALA A 75 -5.05 -5.97 -7.87
C ALA A 75 -4.31 -5.06 -8.86
N SER A 76 -3.34 -4.28 -8.36
CA SER A 76 -2.54 -3.36 -9.16
C SER A 76 -1.23 -4.00 -9.59
N PHE A 77 -0.95 -3.95 -10.89
CA PHE A 77 0.26 -4.49 -11.50
C PHE A 77 1.38 -3.46 -11.48
N THR A 78 2.54 -3.85 -10.94
CA THR A 78 3.73 -3.00 -10.91
C THR A 78 4.32 -2.88 -12.32
N PRO A 79 4.52 -1.66 -12.85
CA PRO A 79 5.24 -1.46 -14.11
C PRO A 79 6.68 -1.98 -14.04
N ASP A 80 7.22 -2.47 -15.15
CA ASP A 80 8.59 -3.01 -15.18
C ASP A 80 9.65 -1.99 -14.75
N LYS A 81 9.44 -0.71 -15.03
CA LYS A 81 10.33 0.40 -14.61
C LYS A 81 10.44 0.56 -13.10
N ASP A 82 9.44 0.10 -12.33
CA ASP A 82 9.37 0.23 -10.87
C ASP A 82 9.72 -1.09 -10.15
N GLN A 83 10.17 -2.12 -10.89
CA GLN A 83 10.65 -3.37 -10.29
C GLN A 83 12.08 -3.26 -9.76
N MET A 84 12.86 -2.32 -10.27
CA MET A 84 14.24 -2.03 -9.84
C MET A 84 14.37 -0.53 -9.56
N PHE A 85 15.22 -0.16 -8.62
CA PHE A 85 15.62 1.23 -8.45
C PHE A 85 17.14 1.40 -8.60
N GLN A 86 17.58 2.61 -8.96
CA GLN A 86 19.00 2.92 -9.11
C GLN A 86 19.59 3.37 -7.79
N PHE A 87 20.62 2.67 -7.34
CA PHE A 87 21.44 3.08 -6.22
C PHE A 87 22.53 4.04 -6.70
N VAL A 88 22.40 5.31 -6.37
CA VAL A 88 23.36 6.36 -6.73
C VAL A 88 24.24 6.60 -5.51
N ALA A 89 25.47 6.09 -5.51
CA ALA A 89 26.37 6.08 -4.35
C ALA A 89 26.60 7.47 -3.72
N ASP A 90 26.63 8.52 -4.53
CA ASP A 90 26.85 9.90 -4.07
C ASP A 90 25.68 10.48 -3.25
N GLN A 91 24.52 9.81 -3.25
CA GLN A 91 23.34 10.19 -2.48
C GLN A 91 23.34 9.62 -1.06
N TYR A 92 24.31 8.76 -0.73
CA TYR A 92 24.39 8.06 0.54
C TYR A 92 25.72 8.36 1.24
N ASN A 93 25.65 8.60 2.55
CA ASN A 93 26.82 8.97 3.35
C ASN A 93 27.44 7.76 4.06
N TYR A 94 26.60 6.83 4.53
CA TYR A 94 26.96 5.74 5.42
C TYR A 94 26.84 4.35 4.78
N ILE A 95 26.09 4.22 3.69
CA ILE A 95 25.84 2.92 3.06
C ILE A 95 26.47 2.80 1.66
N SER A 96 26.79 1.55 1.31
CA SER A 96 27.25 1.17 -0.03
C SER A 96 26.82 -0.24 -0.36
N VAL A 97 26.65 -0.54 -1.65
CA VAL A 97 26.32 -1.90 -2.10
C VAL A 97 27.58 -2.75 -2.10
N SER A 98 27.54 -3.94 -1.49
CA SER A 98 28.72 -4.79 -1.27
C SER A 98 29.39 -5.26 -2.56
N ASP A 99 28.61 -5.57 -3.60
CA ASP A 99 29.08 -6.03 -4.91
C ASP A 99 29.26 -4.91 -5.93
N GLY A 100 29.00 -3.63 -5.53
CA GLY A 100 29.07 -2.47 -6.41
C GLY A 100 27.94 -2.37 -7.42
N SER A 101 26.87 -3.15 -7.29
CA SER A 101 25.68 -3.07 -8.13
C SER A 101 25.00 -1.70 -7.99
N SER A 102 24.59 -1.11 -9.11
CA SER A 102 23.83 0.15 -9.13
C SER A 102 22.32 -0.05 -9.28
N SER A 103 21.83 -1.27 -9.45
CA SER A 103 20.41 -1.58 -9.64
C SER A 103 19.97 -2.58 -8.60
N ILE A 104 19.04 -2.19 -7.74
CA ILE A 104 18.55 -2.97 -6.61
C ILE A 104 17.08 -3.33 -6.82
N PRO A 105 16.66 -4.60 -6.57
CA PRO A 105 15.26 -4.97 -6.62
C PRO A 105 14.41 -4.16 -5.64
N THR A 106 13.24 -3.73 -6.08
CA THR A 106 12.20 -3.21 -5.17
C THR A 106 11.42 -4.36 -4.55
N ILE A 107 10.64 -4.10 -3.50
CA ILE A 107 9.79 -5.12 -2.85
C ILE A 107 8.82 -5.80 -3.83
N LEU A 108 8.40 -5.13 -4.90
CA LEU A 108 7.53 -5.70 -5.94
C LEU A 108 8.28 -6.15 -7.19
N SER A 109 9.58 -6.35 -7.11
CA SER A 109 10.36 -7.00 -8.17
C SER A 109 10.00 -8.48 -8.29
N LYS A 110 10.17 -9.00 -9.50
CA LYS A 110 10.20 -10.45 -9.76
C LYS A 110 11.59 -11.06 -9.50
N ASP A 111 12.60 -10.23 -9.30
CA ASP A 111 13.93 -10.64 -8.89
C ASP A 111 13.96 -10.82 -7.36
N GLU A 112 14.19 -12.04 -6.91
CA GLU A 112 14.21 -12.45 -5.50
C GLU A 112 15.64 -12.36 -4.91
N THR A 113 16.60 -11.82 -5.65
CA THR A 113 18.00 -11.75 -5.22
C THR A 113 18.15 -10.73 -4.09
N GLU A 114 18.69 -11.17 -2.96
CA GLU A 114 19.04 -10.27 -1.86
C GLU A 114 20.24 -9.40 -2.24
N THR A 115 20.25 -8.16 -1.76
CA THR A 115 21.36 -7.23 -1.95
C THR A 115 22.01 -6.91 -0.61
N GLU A 116 23.31 -7.21 -0.46
CA GLU A 116 24.05 -6.87 0.74
C GLU A 116 24.48 -5.41 0.74
N ILE A 117 24.07 -4.68 1.79
CA ILE A 117 24.38 -3.26 2.01
C ILE A 117 25.40 -3.17 3.16
N ASN A 118 26.56 -2.59 2.89
CA ASN A 118 27.57 -2.30 3.90
C ASN A 118 27.26 -0.95 4.57
N VAL A 119 27.42 -0.91 5.88
CA VAL A 119 27.31 0.32 6.69
C VAL A 119 28.70 0.75 7.13
N SER A 120 29.06 1.99 6.87
CA SER A 120 30.38 2.55 7.21
C SER A 120 30.19 3.91 7.89
N VAL A 121 30.92 4.13 8.98
CA VAL A 121 30.90 5.39 9.75
C VAL A 121 32.19 6.15 9.50
N PRO A 122 32.12 7.49 9.27
CA PRO A 122 33.33 8.31 9.15
C PRO A 122 34.00 8.48 10.51
N TYR A 123 35.28 8.15 10.60
CA TYR A 123 36.09 8.38 11.79
C TYR A 123 37.49 8.82 11.33
N ASP A 124 37.99 9.93 11.88
CA ASP A 124 39.33 10.50 11.58
C ASP A 124 39.63 10.61 10.05
N GLY A 125 38.63 11.04 9.28
CA GLY A 125 38.76 11.26 7.83
C GLY A 125 38.68 9.99 6.97
N ASN A 126 38.52 8.80 7.57
CA ASN A 126 38.36 7.52 6.90
C ASN A 126 36.95 6.96 7.15
N LYS A 127 36.45 6.11 6.23
CA LYS A 127 35.21 5.37 6.41
C LYS A 127 35.53 3.96 6.91
N PHE A 128 34.97 3.57 8.06
CA PHE A 128 35.15 2.25 8.65
C PHE A 128 33.83 1.47 8.54
N LYS A 129 33.90 0.26 7.99
CA LYS A 129 32.75 -0.65 7.95
C LYS A 129 32.43 -1.09 9.39
N VAL A 130 31.22 -0.77 9.86
CA VAL A 130 30.73 -1.13 11.20
C VAL A 130 29.71 -2.27 11.16
N GLY A 131 29.10 -2.53 10.01
CA GLY A 131 28.13 -3.60 9.85
C GLY A 131 27.70 -3.80 8.41
N SER A 132 26.79 -4.71 8.20
CA SER A 132 26.05 -4.88 6.95
C SER A 132 24.67 -5.45 7.23
N PHE A 133 23.74 -5.22 6.33
CA PHE A 133 22.42 -5.83 6.32
C PHE A 133 22.04 -6.26 4.91
N LYS A 134 21.07 -7.15 4.81
CA LYS A 134 20.57 -7.62 3.53
C LYS A 134 19.24 -6.97 3.21
N MET A 135 19.18 -6.25 2.08
CA MET A 135 17.91 -5.88 1.48
C MET A 135 17.29 -7.12 0.85
N PRO A 136 16.09 -7.51 1.24
CA PRO A 136 15.40 -8.64 0.64
C PRO A 136 15.18 -8.40 -0.86
N GLY A 137 15.17 -9.46 -1.64
CA GLY A 137 14.70 -9.41 -3.03
C GLY A 137 13.21 -9.12 -3.12
N GLY A 138 12.68 -9.08 -4.35
CA GLY A 138 11.27 -8.82 -4.56
C GLY A 138 10.37 -10.01 -4.22
N ILE A 139 9.16 -9.73 -3.79
CA ILE A 139 8.13 -10.72 -3.41
C ILE A 139 6.99 -10.80 -4.43
N ALA A 140 7.13 -10.18 -5.61
CA ALA A 140 6.02 -10.12 -6.58
C ALA A 140 5.48 -11.51 -6.93
N LYS A 141 6.34 -12.53 -7.02
CA LYS A 141 5.94 -13.90 -7.35
C LYS A 141 5.09 -14.58 -6.26
N ASP A 142 5.21 -14.13 -5.02
CA ASP A 142 4.42 -14.63 -3.89
C ASP A 142 3.03 -14.01 -3.81
N LEU A 143 2.82 -12.89 -4.55
CA LEU A 143 1.54 -12.19 -4.56
C LEU A 143 0.59 -12.80 -5.61
N PRO A 144 -0.73 -12.81 -5.33
CA PRO A 144 -1.73 -13.25 -6.29
C PRO A 144 -1.61 -12.50 -7.62
N ALA A 145 -1.44 -13.23 -8.73
CA ALA A 145 -1.25 -12.68 -10.07
C ALA A 145 -0.04 -11.70 -10.19
N ASN A 146 0.96 -11.81 -9.32
CA ASN A 146 2.11 -10.90 -9.23
C ASN A 146 1.69 -9.41 -9.10
N ALA A 147 0.63 -9.14 -8.38
CA ALA A 147 0.03 -7.82 -8.26
C ALA A 147 -0.29 -7.48 -6.80
N THR A 148 -0.33 -6.20 -6.47
CA THR A 148 -0.66 -5.72 -5.12
C THR A 148 -2.17 -5.79 -4.88
N PRO A 149 -2.66 -6.71 -4.03
CA PRO A 149 -4.09 -6.91 -3.82
C PRO A 149 -4.65 -5.92 -2.79
N ALA A 150 -5.91 -5.50 -3.00
CA ALA A 150 -6.72 -4.78 -2.03
C ALA A 150 -8.14 -5.37 -2.00
N PRO A 151 -8.42 -6.30 -1.09
CA PRO A 151 -9.78 -6.81 -0.88
C PRO A 151 -10.65 -5.74 -0.23
N PHE A 152 -11.95 -5.77 -0.55
CA PHE A 152 -12.91 -4.84 0.03
C PHE A 152 -14.29 -5.47 0.26
N VAL A 153 -14.97 -4.95 1.28
CA VAL A 153 -16.39 -5.12 1.50
C VAL A 153 -17.03 -3.74 1.48
N GLN A 154 -18.10 -3.58 0.74
CA GLN A 154 -18.75 -2.30 0.51
C GLN A 154 -20.27 -2.46 0.63
N VAL A 155 -20.93 -1.46 1.21
CA VAL A 155 -22.39 -1.33 1.21
C VAL A 155 -22.78 -0.09 0.43
N GLY A 156 -23.70 -0.20 -0.49
CA GLY A 156 -24.31 0.91 -1.22
C GLY A 156 -25.74 1.14 -0.81
N LEU A 157 -26.16 2.41 -0.63
CA LEU A 157 -27.52 2.79 -0.26
C LEU A 157 -28.04 3.90 -1.18
N GLY A 158 -29.19 3.68 -1.80
CA GLY A 158 -29.89 4.66 -2.62
C GLY A 158 -30.58 5.73 -1.79
N LEU A 159 -30.23 6.96 -2.07
CA LEU A 159 -30.81 8.18 -1.50
C LEU A 159 -31.83 8.83 -2.44
N PRO A 160 -32.60 9.85 -1.99
CA PRO A 160 -33.36 10.72 -2.88
C PRO A 160 -32.49 11.35 -3.97
N LEU A 161 -33.11 11.94 -5.00
CA LEU A 161 -32.45 12.64 -6.12
C LEU A 161 -31.47 11.75 -6.92
N LYS A 162 -31.79 10.45 -7.05
CA LYS A 162 -30.95 9.46 -7.75
C LYS A 162 -29.46 9.54 -7.36
N THR A 163 -29.22 9.51 -6.09
CA THR A 163 -27.90 9.51 -5.49
C THR A 163 -27.68 8.18 -4.76
N THR A 164 -26.48 7.63 -4.80
CA THR A 164 -26.09 6.45 -4.02
C THR A 164 -24.90 6.82 -3.16
N VAL A 165 -25.00 6.60 -1.85
CA VAL A 165 -23.84 6.60 -0.95
C VAL A 165 -23.27 5.20 -0.83
N LYS A 166 -21.96 5.09 -0.76
CA LYS A 166 -21.22 3.82 -0.62
C LYS A 166 -20.28 3.91 0.56
N LEU A 167 -20.23 2.84 1.35
CA LEU A 167 -19.40 2.76 2.55
C LEU A 167 -18.52 1.51 2.49
N ARG A 168 -17.24 1.68 2.77
CA ARG A 168 -16.28 0.62 3.09
C ARG A 168 -15.90 0.77 4.55
N PHE A 169 -15.93 -0.31 5.30
CA PHE A 169 -15.67 -0.23 6.72
C PHE A 169 -15.03 -1.51 7.24
N VAL A 170 -13.88 -1.37 7.88
CA VAL A 170 -13.27 -2.38 8.74
C VAL A 170 -13.10 -1.70 10.09
N PRO A 171 -13.85 -2.15 11.13
CA PRO A 171 -13.72 -1.57 12.45
C PRO A 171 -12.29 -1.76 12.98
N LYS A 172 -11.90 -0.91 13.91
CA LYS A 172 -10.67 -1.06 14.66
C LYS A 172 -10.64 -2.45 15.28
N THR A 173 -9.76 -3.31 14.78
CA THR A 173 -9.72 -4.73 15.10
C THR A 173 -8.28 -5.17 15.32
N ASN A 174 -8.04 -5.90 16.40
CA ASN A 174 -6.79 -6.58 16.64
C ASN A 174 -6.79 -7.90 15.88
N PHE A 175 -6.03 -7.99 14.80
CA PHE A 175 -5.90 -9.21 13.98
C PHE A 175 -4.93 -10.22 14.58
N ALA A 176 -4.00 -9.75 15.43
CA ALA A 176 -3.08 -10.54 16.23
C ALA A 176 -2.83 -9.78 17.53
N SER A 177 -2.09 -10.36 18.48
CA SER A 177 -1.85 -9.74 19.79
C SER A 177 -1.24 -8.33 19.70
N ASP A 178 -0.54 -8.01 18.62
CA ASP A 178 0.22 -6.78 18.47
C ASP A 178 -0.10 -5.97 17.20
N VAL A 179 -1.08 -6.42 16.38
CA VAL A 179 -1.49 -5.78 15.12
C VAL A 179 -2.89 -5.22 15.23
N GLU A 180 -3.01 -3.92 15.09
CA GLU A 180 -4.28 -3.20 15.03
C GLU A 180 -4.47 -2.61 13.62
N ALA A 181 -5.65 -2.80 13.03
CA ALA A 181 -5.97 -2.21 11.74
C ALA A 181 -7.39 -1.65 11.70
N ASN A 182 -7.58 -0.60 10.91
CA ASN A 182 -8.88 -0.03 10.60
C ASN A 182 -8.95 0.48 9.16
N LEU A 183 -10.15 0.60 8.63
CA LEU A 183 -10.42 1.22 7.34
C LEU A 183 -11.81 1.85 7.33
N ILE A 184 -11.89 3.07 6.83
CA ILE A 184 -13.13 3.75 6.49
C ILE A 184 -13.05 4.35 5.09
N GLY A 185 -14.07 4.09 4.28
CA GLY A 185 -14.20 4.68 2.95
C GLY A 185 -15.62 5.15 2.71
N VAL A 186 -15.75 6.32 2.08
CA VAL A 186 -17.04 6.91 1.71
C VAL A 186 -17.00 7.25 0.23
N GLY A 187 -18.04 6.85 -0.51
CA GLY A 187 -18.23 7.19 -1.93
C GLY A 187 -19.61 7.76 -2.17
N LEU A 188 -19.71 8.69 -3.11
CA LEU A 188 -20.95 9.30 -3.55
C LEU A 188 -21.06 9.18 -5.07
N GLN A 189 -22.18 8.65 -5.54
CA GLN A 189 -22.52 8.55 -6.97
C GLN A 189 -23.83 9.30 -7.23
N HIS A 190 -23.82 10.24 -8.19
CA HIS A 190 -25.00 11.00 -8.56
C HIS A 190 -25.32 10.81 -10.04
N ASP A 191 -26.54 10.35 -10.32
CA ASP A 191 -27.02 10.07 -11.69
C ASP A 191 -27.37 11.37 -12.40
N LEU A 192 -26.62 11.70 -13.45
CA LEU A 192 -26.84 12.86 -14.32
C LEU A 192 -27.87 12.59 -15.43
N THR A 193 -28.20 11.33 -15.71
CA THR A 193 -29.14 10.95 -16.78
C THR A 193 -30.52 11.57 -16.55
N GLN A 194 -30.90 11.82 -15.29
CA GLN A 194 -32.15 12.46 -14.93
C GLN A 194 -32.31 13.88 -15.50
N TYR A 195 -31.23 14.55 -15.84
CA TYR A 195 -31.22 15.91 -16.40
C TYR A 195 -31.13 15.92 -17.94
N LEU A 196 -30.96 14.77 -18.59
CA LEU A 196 -30.72 14.65 -20.03
C LEU A 196 -31.99 14.40 -20.86
N GLY A 197 -33.18 14.61 -20.29
CA GLY A 197 -34.45 14.56 -21.01
C GLY A 197 -34.70 13.22 -21.74
N ILE A 198 -34.81 13.26 -23.09
CA ILE A 198 -35.13 12.08 -23.92
C ILE A 198 -34.07 10.99 -23.82
N VAL A 199 -32.80 11.35 -23.67
CA VAL A 199 -31.68 10.41 -23.52
C VAL A 199 -31.84 9.52 -22.28
N GLY A 200 -32.52 10.00 -21.25
CA GLY A 200 -32.82 9.26 -20.01
C GLY A 200 -33.77 8.06 -20.19
N LYS A 201 -34.34 7.84 -21.41
CA LYS A 201 -35.20 6.69 -21.73
C LYS A 201 -34.43 5.56 -22.40
N LEU A 202 -33.17 5.78 -22.76
CA LEU A 202 -32.28 4.76 -23.33
C LEU A 202 -31.69 3.88 -22.22
N PRO A 203 -31.19 2.68 -22.54
CA PRO A 203 -30.49 1.83 -21.59
C PRO A 203 -29.09 2.36 -21.21
N PHE A 204 -28.90 3.67 -21.35
CA PHE A 204 -27.66 4.39 -21.11
C PHE A 204 -27.81 5.24 -19.83
N SER A 205 -26.80 5.18 -18.97
CA SER A 205 -26.73 5.97 -17.75
C SER A 205 -25.39 6.71 -17.67
N VAL A 206 -25.45 7.93 -17.15
CA VAL A 206 -24.26 8.76 -16.86
C VAL A 206 -24.33 9.22 -15.42
N SER A 207 -23.22 9.18 -14.71
CA SER A 207 -23.15 9.70 -13.34
C SER A 207 -21.79 10.34 -13.04
N LEU A 208 -21.77 11.22 -12.04
CA LEU A 208 -20.54 11.64 -11.37
C LEU A 208 -20.32 10.77 -10.13
N PHE A 209 -19.08 10.46 -9.89
CA PHE A 209 -18.65 9.66 -8.75
C PHE A 209 -17.46 10.31 -8.06
N GLY A 210 -17.48 10.34 -6.73
CA GLY A 210 -16.34 10.69 -5.90
C GLY A 210 -16.23 9.77 -4.69
N ALA A 211 -15.02 9.43 -4.29
CA ALA A 211 -14.79 8.63 -3.09
C ALA A 211 -13.50 9.03 -2.38
N TYR A 212 -13.49 8.75 -1.07
CA TYR A 212 -12.34 8.89 -0.20
C TYR A 212 -12.22 7.66 0.70
N THR A 213 -10.99 7.18 0.93
CA THR A 213 -10.68 6.07 1.83
C THR A 213 -9.52 6.45 2.72
N SER A 214 -9.64 6.17 4.01
CA SER A 214 -8.57 6.23 5.00
C SER A 214 -8.39 4.85 5.62
N ALA A 215 -7.16 4.38 5.70
CA ALA A 215 -6.81 3.12 6.34
C ALA A 215 -5.54 3.31 7.19
N SER A 216 -5.45 2.56 8.29
CA SER A 216 -4.24 2.49 9.10
C SER A 216 -4.01 1.09 9.63
N VAL A 217 -2.72 0.75 9.77
CA VAL A 217 -2.25 -0.47 10.44
C VAL A 217 -1.16 -0.06 11.40
N GLU A 218 -1.22 -0.55 12.63
CA GLU A 218 -0.22 -0.32 13.67
C GLU A 218 0.23 -1.66 14.26
N TYR A 219 1.52 -1.80 14.44
CA TYR A 219 2.17 -2.95 15.07
C TYR A 219 3.02 -2.50 16.25
N ALA A 220 2.79 -3.05 17.44
CA ALA A 220 3.57 -2.76 18.63
C ALA A 220 4.90 -3.55 18.61
N ILE A 221 6.03 -2.85 18.65
CA ILE A 221 7.37 -3.45 18.72
C ILE A 221 7.76 -3.63 20.18
N LYS A 222 8.04 -4.87 20.59
CA LYS A 222 8.43 -5.22 21.97
C LYS A 222 9.91 -5.55 22.06
N ASN A 223 10.50 -5.32 23.25
CA ASN A 223 11.92 -5.61 23.48
C ASN A 223 12.30 -7.08 23.36
N ASP A 224 11.39 -8.01 23.62
CA ASP A 224 11.62 -9.46 23.49
C ASP A 224 11.84 -9.90 22.02
N ALA A 225 11.50 -9.03 21.07
CA ALA A 225 11.78 -9.24 19.64
C ALA A 225 13.14 -8.66 19.18
N LEU A 226 13.90 -8.00 20.09
CA LEU A 226 15.15 -7.29 19.79
C LEU A 226 16.36 -8.05 20.39
N THR A 227 17.59 -7.67 19.97
CA THR A 227 18.82 -8.20 20.55
C THR A 227 19.19 -7.53 21.88
N ASP A 228 20.15 -8.12 22.61
CA ASP A 228 20.71 -7.51 23.82
C ASP A 228 21.41 -6.15 23.56
N ARG A 229 21.68 -5.81 22.30
CA ARG A 229 22.32 -4.56 21.87
C ARG A 229 21.35 -3.47 21.47
N VAL A 230 20.09 -3.80 21.28
CA VAL A 230 19.03 -2.86 20.90
C VAL A 230 17.88 -2.96 21.87
N SER A 231 17.55 -1.85 22.52
CA SER A 231 16.35 -1.76 23.33
C SER A 231 15.42 -0.67 22.81
N VAL A 232 14.12 -0.84 23.00
CA VAL A 232 13.12 0.13 22.55
C VAL A 232 12.14 0.49 23.67
N ILE A 233 11.80 1.77 23.74
CA ILE A 233 10.74 2.29 24.61
C ILE A 233 9.64 2.82 23.71
N ASN A 234 8.40 2.33 23.91
CA ASN A 234 7.21 2.70 23.11
C ASN A 234 7.38 2.46 21.60
N GLY A 235 8.02 1.33 21.23
CA GLY A 235 8.24 0.97 19.82
C GLY A 235 6.93 0.65 19.10
N SER A 236 6.73 1.24 17.93
CA SER A 236 5.64 0.87 17.02
C SER A 236 6.02 1.09 15.56
N ALA A 237 5.48 0.26 14.68
CA ALA A 237 5.51 0.49 13.25
C ALA A 237 4.09 0.86 12.79
N GLN A 238 3.96 2.00 12.14
CA GLN A 238 2.68 2.60 11.74
C GLN A 238 2.64 2.75 10.22
N PHE A 239 1.60 2.22 9.62
CA PHE A 239 1.26 2.45 8.22
C PHE A 239 -0.06 3.21 8.15
N LYS A 240 -0.09 4.31 7.38
CA LYS A 240 -1.30 5.08 7.10
C LYS A 240 -1.45 5.27 5.61
N LEU A 241 -2.70 5.23 5.14
CA LEU A 241 -3.02 5.39 3.73
C LEU A 241 -4.30 6.21 3.59
N ASN A 242 -4.24 7.24 2.74
CA ASN A 242 -5.41 8.05 2.37
C ASN A 242 -5.49 8.09 0.84
N THR A 243 -6.65 7.76 0.27
CA THR A 243 -6.85 7.79 -1.17
C THR A 243 -8.16 8.47 -1.54
N TRP A 244 -8.19 9.06 -2.74
CA TRP A 244 -9.38 9.70 -3.28
C TRP A 244 -9.49 9.49 -4.79
N THR A 245 -10.70 9.55 -5.30
CA THR A 245 -10.98 9.46 -6.74
C THR A 245 -12.20 10.28 -7.11
N VAL A 246 -12.16 10.92 -8.30
CA VAL A 246 -13.30 11.63 -8.91
C VAL A 246 -13.40 11.18 -10.36
N GLN A 247 -14.61 10.79 -10.79
CA GLN A 247 -14.82 10.19 -12.10
C GLN A 247 -16.18 10.55 -12.70
N ALA A 248 -16.21 10.67 -14.04
CA ALA A 248 -17.43 10.58 -14.83
C ALA A 248 -17.62 9.12 -15.27
N LEU A 249 -18.80 8.59 -15.02
CA LEU A 249 -19.15 7.19 -15.31
C LEU A 249 -20.20 7.12 -16.42
N GLY A 250 -20.06 6.11 -17.26
CA GLY A 250 -21.05 5.71 -18.25
C GLY A 250 -21.39 4.23 -18.13
N SER A 251 -22.65 3.85 -18.36
CA SER A 251 -23.01 2.43 -18.49
C SER A 251 -24.12 2.19 -19.50
N LEU A 252 -24.08 1.01 -20.11
CA LEU A 252 -25.16 0.44 -20.91
C LEU A 252 -25.75 -0.74 -20.12
N ASP A 253 -26.98 -0.56 -19.64
CA ASP A 253 -27.63 -1.49 -18.74
C ASP A 253 -28.65 -2.36 -19.50
N PHE A 254 -28.24 -3.55 -19.91
CA PHE A 254 -29.12 -4.56 -20.47
C PHE A 254 -29.69 -5.46 -19.35
N LYS A 255 -30.70 -6.25 -19.67
CA LYS A 255 -31.39 -7.10 -18.67
C LYS A 255 -30.43 -8.07 -17.94
N ILE A 256 -29.49 -8.67 -18.68
CA ILE A 256 -28.57 -9.70 -18.16
C ILE A 256 -27.15 -9.15 -17.99
N VAL A 257 -26.75 -8.22 -18.84
CA VAL A 257 -25.38 -7.67 -18.88
C VAL A 257 -25.43 -6.16 -18.73
N THR A 258 -24.51 -5.62 -17.94
CA THR A 258 -24.19 -4.19 -17.93
C THR A 258 -22.75 -4.03 -18.37
N VAL A 259 -22.50 -3.19 -19.35
CA VAL A 259 -21.15 -2.72 -19.70
C VAL A 259 -20.99 -1.33 -19.11
N TYR A 260 -19.89 -1.09 -18.44
CA TYR A 260 -19.65 0.20 -17.78
C TYR A 260 -18.21 0.68 -17.96
N GLY A 261 -18.02 1.95 -17.78
CA GLY A 261 -16.72 2.57 -17.79
C GLY A 261 -16.70 3.88 -17.03
N GLY A 262 -15.50 4.38 -16.80
CA GLY A 262 -15.27 5.65 -16.11
C GLY A 262 -14.01 6.32 -16.57
N LEU A 263 -14.03 7.64 -16.61
CA LEU A 263 -12.87 8.50 -16.86
C LEU A 263 -12.74 9.47 -15.70
N GLY A 264 -11.52 9.68 -15.21
CA GLY A 264 -11.33 10.60 -14.10
C GLY A 264 -9.90 10.69 -13.63
N TYR A 265 -9.78 11.10 -12.38
CA TYR A 265 -8.53 11.33 -11.71
C TYR A 265 -8.56 10.70 -10.32
N ASN A 266 -7.43 10.20 -9.87
CA ASN A 266 -7.26 9.67 -8.53
C ASN A 266 -5.94 10.11 -7.91
N GLY A 267 -5.84 9.99 -6.62
CA GLY A 267 -4.62 10.23 -5.90
C GLY A 267 -4.64 9.59 -4.52
N GLY A 268 -3.51 9.64 -3.88
CA GLY A 268 -3.34 9.15 -2.51
C GLY A 268 -2.03 9.58 -1.91
N THR A 269 -1.98 9.46 -0.60
CA THR A 269 -0.80 9.60 0.24
C THR A 269 -0.73 8.40 1.17
N SER A 270 0.46 7.89 1.43
CA SER A 270 0.69 6.92 2.47
C SER A 270 1.96 7.26 3.23
N SER A 271 2.01 6.90 4.51
CA SER A 271 3.22 6.98 5.32
C SER A 271 3.54 5.63 5.94
N PHE A 272 4.82 5.41 6.17
CA PHE A 272 5.32 4.28 6.96
C PHE A 272 6.33 4.83 7.96
N ASP A 273 6.01 4.69 9.24
CA ASP A 273 6.78 5.22 10.36
C ASP A 273 7.19 4.10 11.30
N ILE A 274 8.46 4.08 11.73
CA ILE A 274 8.91 3.33 12.90
C ILE A 274 9.15 4.35 14.00
N LYS A 275 8.36 4.26 15.06
CA LYS A 275 8.36 5.20 16.20
C LYS A 275 8.87 4.54 17.47
N GLY A 276 9.39 5.36 18.36
CA GLY A 276 9.92 4.99 19.66
C GLY A 276 11.34 5.47 19.88
N ASP A 277 11.83 5.32 21.10
CA ASP A 277 13.20 5.64 21.49
C ASP A 277 14.03 4.35 21.45
N TYR A 278 14.92 4.23 20.46
CA TYR A 278 15.79 3.07 20.24
C TYR A 278 17.17 3.37 20.80
N SER A 279 17.59 2.60 21.80
CA SER A 279 18.95 2.68 22.35
C SER A 279 19.81 1.57 21.77
N LEU A 280 20.94 1.97 21.18
CA LEU A 280 21.91 1.10 20.53
C LEU A 280 23.19 1.09 21.33
N SER A 281 23.75 -0.10 21.60
CA SER A 281 25.08 -0.28 22.22
C SER A 281 25.98 -1.01 21.23
N TYR A 282 27.00 -0.35 20.69
CA TYR A 282 27.91 -0.95 19.74
C TYR A 282 29.39 -0.75 20.10
N ASP A 283 30.21 -1.72 19.68
CA ASP A 283 31.65 -1.75 19.94
C ASP A 283 32.41 -1.20 18.73
N ILE A 284 33.23 -0.18 18.92
CA ILE A 284 34.19 0.27 17.91
C ILE A 284 35.53 -0.45 18.20
N GLN A 285 35.98 -1.31 17.30
CA GLN A 285 37.32 -1.85 17.28
C GLN A 285 38.26 -0.90 16.52
N ASP A 286 39.10 -0.19 17.24
CA ASP A 286 40.23 0.48 16.62
C ASP A 286 41.35 -0.53 16.37
N SER A 287 41.76 -0.68 15.10
CA SER A 287 42.76 -1.64 14.62
C SER A 287 44.19 -1.43 15.15
N GLY A 288 44.38 -0.51 16.10
CA GLY A 288 45.69 -0.15 16.65
C GLY A 288 45.84 -0.19 18.17
N GLN A 289 44.78 -0.20 18.94
CA GLN A 289 44.85 -0.27 20.41
C GLN A 289 43.65 -1.09 20.95
N ASN A 290 43.91 -1.91 21.94
CA ASN A 290 42.94 -2.80 22.62
C ASN A 290 41.87 -2.04 23.45
N ASN A 291 41.39 -0.90 23.03
CA ASN A 291 40.34 -0.16 23.68
C ASN A 291 39.04 -0.32 22.86
N LEU A 292 38.19 -1.23 23.32
CA LEU A 292 36.79 -1.29 22.97
C LEU A 292 36.09 -0.05 23.57
N SER A 293 35.62 0.87 22.75
CA SER A 293 34.71 1.93 23.17
C SER A 293 33.31 1.45 22.93
N ILE A 294 32.52 1.26 23.98
CA ILE A 294 31.07 1.04 23.88
C ILE A 294 30.47 2.44 23.70
N LEU A 295 29.79 2.65 22.59
CA LEU A 295 29.02 3.86 22.34
C LEU A 295 27.53 3.52 22.50
N ASP A 296 26.88 4.26 23.38
CA ASP A 296 25.42 4.21 23.53
C ASP A 296 24.81 5.37 22.75
N GLU A 297 23.98 5.07 21.79
CA GLU A 297 23.26 6.07 21.00
C GLU A 297 21.76 5.84 21.12
N THR A 298 21.01 6.92 21.33
CA THR A 298 19.54 6.86 21.33
C THR A 298 19.00 7.56 20.09
N ILE A 299 18.31 6.82 19.25
CA ILE A 299 17.68 7.32 18.02
C ILE A 299 16.17 7.34 18.26
N LYS A 300 15.58 8.52 18.09
CA LYS A 300 14.15 8.72 18.22
C LYS A 300 13.47 8.69 16.86
N ASP A 301 12.37 7.90 16.75
CA ASP A 301 11.54 7.80 15.56
C ASP A 301 12.39 7.58 14.29
N PRO A 302 13.16 6.46 14.19
CA PRO A 302 14.25 6.29 13.22
C PRO A 302 13.80 6.29 11.76
N ILE A 303 12.57 5.87 11.47
CA ILE A 303 12.06 5.74 10.10
C ILE A 303 10.80 6.55 9.95
N ASN A 304 10.80 7.44 8.95
CA ASN A 304 9.65 8.25 8.57
C ASN A 304 9.62 8.38 7.05
N LEU A 305 8.71 7.67 6.40
CA LEU A 305 8.61 7.59 4.95
C LEU A 305 7.24 8.09 4.49
N ASP A 306 7.25 8.98 3.50
CA ASP A 306 6.05 9.54 2.89
C ASP A 306 5.98 9.23 1.40
N PHE A 307 4.84 8.72 0.95
CA PHE A 307 4.60 8.34 -0.44
C PHE A 307 3.39 9.07 -1.00
N LYS A 308 3.46 9.42 -2.29
CA LYS A 308 2.37 10.09 -3.01
C LYS A 308 2.21 9.50 -4.40
N THR A 309 0.97 9.41 -4.85
CA THR A 309 0.65 9.12 -6.24
C THR A 309 -0.59 9.88 -6.66
N SER A 310 -0.65 10.28 -7.92
CA SER A 310 -1.86 10.86 -8.52
C SER A 310 -1.78 10.76 -10.04
N GLY A 311 -2.92 10.59 -10.67
CA GLY A 311 -2.96 10.49 -12.12
C GLY A 311 -4.34 10.34 -12.70
N THR A 312 -4.40 10.40 -14.03
CA THR A 312 -5.60 10.09 -14.79
C THR A 312 -5.87 8.59 -14.78
N ARG A 313 -7.14 8.23 -14.90
CA ARG A 313 -7.57 6.84 -14.96
C ARG A 313 -8.70 6.65 -15.95
N ALA A 314 -8.71 5.50 -16.60
CA ALA A 314 -9.78 5.05 -17.47
C ALA A 314 -10.14 3.61 -17.12
N THR A 315 -11.41 3.35 -16.80
CA THR A 315 -11.93 2.04 -16.41
C THR A 315 -12.88 1.53 -17.47
N VAL A 316 -12.80 0.24 -17.78
CA VAL A 316 -13.81 -0.49 -18.55
C VAL A 316 -14.13 -1.80 -17.84
N GLY A 317 -15.41 -2.15 -17.78
CA GLY A 317 -15.85 -3.35 -17.09
C GLY A 317 -17.18 -3.88 -17.58
N ALA A 318 -17.48 -5.08 -17.11
CA ALA A 318 -18.74 -5.75 -17.36
C ALA A 318 -19.30 -6.38 -16.08
N ARG A 319 -20.63 -6.41 -15.99
CA ARG A 319 -21.36 -7.01 -14.87
C ARG A 319 -22.47 -7.91 -15.40
N LEU A 320 -22.53 -9.12 -14.90
CA LEU A 320 -23.63 -10.04 -15.11
C LEU A 320 -24.69 -9.83 -14.03
N ASN A 321 -25.95 -9.66 -14.42
CA ASN A 321 -27.09 -9.44 -13.54
C ASN A 321 -27.91 -10.74 -13.43
N LEU A 322 -27.78 -11.47 -12.35
CA LEU A 322 -28.46 -12.73 -12.06
C LEU A 322 -29.48 -12.50 -10.90
N ALA A 323 -30.57 -11.82 -11.23
CA ALA A 323 -31.57 -11.35 -10.26
C ALA A 323 -30.96 -10.46 -9.16
N PHE A 324 -30.92 -10.92 -7.91
CA PHE A 324 -30.31 -10.20 -6.78
C PHE A 324 -28.79 -10.36 -6.71
N PHE A 325 -28.23 -11.37 -7.38
CA PHE A 325 -26.80 -11.68 -7.41
C PHE A 325 -26.15 -11.09 -8.67
N LYS A 326 -24.99 -10.50 -8.52
CA LYS A 326 -24.23 -9.90 -9.61
C LYS A 326 -22.78 -10.31 -9.54
N ILE A 327 -22.16 -10.56 -10.68
CA ILE A 327 -20.73 -10.84 -10.82
C ILE A 327 -20.17 -9.76 -11.72
N PHE A 328 -19.02 -9.20 -11.37
CA PHE A 328 -18.40 -8.16 -12.17
C PHE A 328 -16.90 -8.32 -12.27
N ALA A 329 -16.37 -7.78 -13.35
CA ALA A 329 -14.94 -7.59 -13.54
C ALA A 329 -14.70 -6.29 -14.31
N ASP A 330 -13.63 -5.59 -13.95
CA ASP A 330 -13.16 -4.42 -14.68
C ASP A 330 -11.63 -4.34 -14.74
N TYR A 331 -11.17 -3.53 -15.67
CA TYR A 331 -9.78 -3.19 -15.83
C TYR A 331 -9.64 -1.68 -15.92
N THR A 332 -8.72 -1.15 -15.14
CA THR A 332 -8.41 0.29 -15.07
C THR A 332 -7.00 0.52 -15.58
N VAL A 333 -6.89 1.35 -16.61
CA VAL A 333 -5.63 1.89 -17.13
C VAL A 333 -5.28 3.14 -16.35
N GLN A 334 -4.16 3.12 -15.65
CA GLN A 334 -3.62 4.19 -14.81
C GLN A 334 -2.12 3.94 -14.59
N GLU A 335 -1.43 4.69 -13.72
CA GLU A 335 0.01 4.51 -13.46
C GLU A 335 0.34 3.05 -13.11
N TYR A 336 -0.43 2.42 -12.22
CA TYR A 336 -0.40 0.99 -11.91
C TYR A 336 -1.71 0.37 -12.41
N ASN A 337 -1.69 -0.23 -13.58
CA ASN A 337 -2.88 -0.86 -14.16
C ASN A 337 -3.51 -1.83 -13.17
N THR A 338 -4.83 -1.78 -13.04
CA THR A 338 -5.53 -2.52 -11.98
C THR A 338 -6.65 -3.36 -12.56
N ALA A 339 -6.69 -4.63 -12.20
CA ALA A 339 -7.85 -5.50 -12.42
C ALA A 339 -8.70 -5.57 -11.15
N THR A 340 -10.01 -5.56 -11.30
CA THR A 340 -10.97 -5.72 -10.20
C THR A 340 -11.97 -6.81 -10.52
N VAL A 341 -12.25 -7.67 -9.55
CA VAL A 341 -13.29 -8.69 -9.64
C VAL A 341 -14.11 -8.73 -8.36
N GLY A 342 -15.36 -9.12 -8.48
CA GLY A 342 -16.20 -9.24 -7.29
C GLY A 342 -17.60 -9.70 -7.57
N VAL A 343 -18.34 -9.82 -6.46
CA VAL A 343 -19.75 -10.19 -6.44
C VAL A 343 -20.54 -9.15 -5.63
N ALA A 344 -21.79 -8.93 -6.02
CA ALA A 344 -22.67 -8.04 -5.29
C ALA A 344 -24.07 -8.70 -5.11
N PHE A 345 -24.64 -8.46 -3.95
CA PHE A 345 -26.02 -8.79 -3.62
C PHE A 345 -26.81 -7.49 -3.58
N SER A 346 -27.75 -7.30 -4.50
CA SER A 346 -28.49 -6.06 -4.66
C SER A 346 -29.97 -6.31 -4.48
N PHE A 347 -30.56 -5.49 -3.62
CA PHE A 347 -31.96 -5.58 -3.22
C PHE A 347 -32.68 -4.28 -3.62
N ARG A 348 -33.80 -4.47 -4.33
CA ARG A 348 -34.75 -3.46 -4.79
C ARG A 348 -34.33 -2.60 -5.97
#